data_14106d24b49efba68c821f42144bc78a
#
_entry.id   14106d24b49efba68c821f42144bc78a
#
_cell.length_a   1.000
_cell.length_b   1.000
_cell.length_c   1.000
_cell.angle_alpha   90.00
_cell.angle_beta   90.00
_cell.angle_gamma   90.00
#
_symmetry.space_group_name_H-M   'P 1'
#
loop_
_entity.id
_entity.type
_entity.pdbx_description
1 polymer ?
#
loop_
_entity_poly.entity_id
_entity_poly.type
_entity_poly.pdbx_seq_one_letter_code
_entity_poly.pdbx_strand_id
1 'polypeptide(L)'
;AQISPYSMLSSFLIRNFRSILELRLDFTFGEGKAPNRYKEQEIIPFFDAPGKHRLVPCMAFFGANASGKTNILKAFNSLGGLVRGDSNLQAHFDPNMLNRKFEDTTFELTFVNGKSSFIYRLVFNASEIKEESLSKDGEVVFGIHQMNPVFSPGLLSAAYTLEKLTDIIRVECSDGEGRQKRPFLSRIGPSYSGLSADLNAAF
;
A
#
# COMPACT_ATOMS: atom_id res chain seq x y z
N ALA A 1 -17.84 20.16 -9.49
CA ALA A 1 -17.86 18.88 -8.79
C ALA A 1 -16.78 18.96 -7.70
N GLN A 2 -17.17 18.94 -6.43
CA GLN A 2 -16.22 18.88 -5.33
C GLN A 2 -15.52 17.53 -5.38
N ILE A 3 -14.20 17.54 -5.61
CA ILE A 3 -13.37 16.33 -5.50
C ILE A 3 -13.33 16.00 -4.01
N SER A 4 -13.80 14.84 -3.62
CA SER A 4 -13.72 14.38 -2.23
C SER A 4 -12.26 14.36 -1.78
N PRO A 5 -11.92 14.92 -0.62
CA PRO A 5 -10.57 14.91 -0.09
C PRO A 5 -10.17 13.57 0.54
N TYR A 6 -11.00 12.53 0.41
CA TYR A 6 -10.80 11.26 1.11
C TYR A 6 -10.25 10.19 0.17
N SER A 7 -9.19 9.52 0.60
CA SER A 7 -8.73 8.27 0.00
C SER A 7 -9.51 7.10 0.58
N MET A 8 -9.84 6.11 -0.25
CA MET A 8 -10.54 4.91 0.17
C MET A 8 -9.83 3.65 -0.33
N LEU A 9 -9.81 2.63 0.54
CA LEU A 9 -9.27 1.33 0.18
C LEU A 9 -10.19 0.61 -0.82
N SER A 10 -9.59 0.01 -1.84
CA SER A 10 -10.26 -0.84 -2.82
C SER A 10 -9.92 -2.31 -2.61
N SER A 11 -8.65 -2.66 -2.35
CA SER A 11 -8.27 -4.01 -1.96
C SER A 11 -7.00 -4.05 -1.14
N PHE A 12 -6.81 -5.13 -0.37
CA PHE A 12 -5.57 -5.41 0.33
C PHE A 12 -5.19 -6.89 0.20
N LEU A 13 -4.09 -7.17 -0.46
CA LEU A 13 -3.48 -8.49 -0.52
C LEU A 13 -2.45 -8.63 0.59
N ILE A 14 -2.59 -9.70 1.36
CA ILE A 14 -1.68 -10.11 2.41
C ILE A 14 -1.18 -11.51 2.06
N ARG A 15 0.14 -11.69 2.00
CA ARG A 15 0.76 -12.97 1.69
C ARG A 15 1.86 -13.29 2.67
N ASN A 16 1.88 -14.54 3.15
CA ASN A 16 2.90 -15.04 4.09
C ASN A 16 3.05 -14.19 5.35
N PHE A 17 1.94 -13.95 6.05
CA PHE A 17 1.96 -13.16 7.28
C PHE A 17 1.17 -13.85 8.38
N ARG A 18 1.83 -14.23 9.47
CA ARG A 18 1.25 -14.92 10.64
C ARG A 18 0.44 -16.17 10.25
N SER A 19 -0.85 -16.22 10.54
CA SER A 19 -1.73 -17.34 10.12
C SER A 19 -2.21 -17.23 8.66
N ILE A 20 -1.88 -16.14 7.95
CA ILE A 20 -2.37 -15.87 6.60
C ILE A 20 -1.33 -16.37 5.60
N LEU A 21 -1.66 -17.41 4.83
CA LEU A 21 -0.85 -17.84 3.70
C LEU A 21 -1.02 -16.88 2.54
N GLU A 22 -2.27 -16.65 2.13
CA GLU A 22 -2.66 -15.65 1.13
C GLU A 22 -4.11 -15.24 1.39
N LEU A 23 -4.36 -13.94 1.43
CA LEU A 23 -5.68 -13.36 1.60
C LEU A 23 -5.76 -12.06 0.80
N ARG A 24 -6.78 -11.94 -0.04
CA ARG A 24 -7.16 -10.66 -0.65
C ARG A 24 -8.46 -10.18 -0.05
N LEU A 25 -8.43 -9.05 0.60
CA LEU A 25 -9.61 -8.32 1.04
C LEU A 25 -10.07 -7.43 -0.12
N ASP A 26 -11.36 -7.49 -0.41
CA ASP A 26 -12.00 -6.67 -1.43
C ASP A 26 -12.97 -5.71 -0.74
N PHE A 27 -12.73 -4.42 -0.90
CA PHE A 27 -13.54 -3.33 -0.32
C PHE A 27 -14.49 -2.73 -1.37
N THR A 28 -14.91 -3.52 -2.35
CA THR A 28 -15.88 -3.09 -3.36
C THR A 28 -17.24 -3.71 -3.11
N PHE A 29 -18.29 -3.00 -3.51
CA PHE A 29 -19.62 -3.62 -3.64
C PHE A 29 -19.66 -4.45 -4.93
N GLY A 30 -20.18 -5.68 -4.85
CA GLY A 30 -20.48 -6.45 -6.04
C GLY A 30 -21.48 -5.72 -6.95
N GLU A 31 -21.46 -6.03 -8.23
CA GLU A 31 -22.34 -5.42 -9.23
C GLU A 31 -23.81 -5.39 -8.77
N GLY A 32 -24.44 -4.23 -8.85
CA GLY A 32 -25.83 -4.03 -8.50
C GLY A 32 -26.18 -4.06 -7.00
N LYS A 33 -25.24 -4.32 -6.11
CA LYS A 33 -25.52 -4.51 -4.67
C LYS A 33 -25.39 -3.24 -3.81
N ALA A 34 -24.91 -2.13 -4.33
CA ALA A 34 -24.83 -0.90 -3.55
C ALA A 34 -26.23 -0.31 -3.30
N PRO A 35 -26.65 -0.10 -2.02
CA PRO A 35 -27.98 0.39 -1.72
C PRO A 35 -28.20 1.81 -2.31
N ASN A 36 -29.30 2.00 -3.05
CA ASN A 36 -29.61 3.29 -3.69
C ASN A 36 -29.78 4.44 -2.68
N ARG A 37 -30.28 4.14 -1.47
CA ARG A 37 -30.49 5.15 -0.42
C ARG A 37 -29.20 5.84 0.03
N TYR A 38 -28.04 5.22 -0.15
CA TYR A 38 -26.76 5.87 0.15
C TYR A 38 -26.36 6.94 -0.87
N LYS A 39 -26.92 6.87 -2.10
CA LYS A 39 -26.76 7.92 -3.11
C LYS A 39 -27.54 9.17 -2.78
N GLU A 40 -28.72 9.01 -2.17
CA GLU A 40 -29.67 10.09 -1.94
C GLU A 40 -29.35 10.91 -0.68
N GLN A 41 -28.59 10.32 0.25
CA GLN A 41 -28.36 10.93 1.56
C GLN A 41 -27.01 11.67 1.67
N GLU A 42 -26.15 11.59 0.64
CA GLU A 42 -24.79 12.21 0.62
C GLU A 42 -23.92 11.91 1.88
N ILE A 43 -24.36 10.96 2.71
CA ILE A 43 -23.76 10.65 4.02
C ILE A 43 -22.42 9.96 3.87
N ILE A 44 -22.22 9.28 2.73
CA ILE A 44 -20.99 8.56 2.42
C ILE A 44 -20.56 8.96 1.00
N PRO A 45 -19.37 9.54 0.83
CA PRO A 45 -18.87 9.82 -0.50
C PRO A 45 -18.73 8.50 -1.26
N PHE A 46 -19.47 8.34 -2.34
CA PHE A 46 -19.31 7.24 -3.24
C PHE A 46 -18.14 7.53 -4.17
N PHE A 47 -17.13 6.71 -4.08
CA PHE A 47 -16.05 6.71 -5.05
C PHE A 47 -16.38 5.67 -6.12
N ASP A 48 -16.53 6.13 -7.36
CA ASP A 48 -16.52 5.25 -8.50
C ASP A 48 -15.06 4.87 -8.74
N ALA A 49 -14.69 3.66 -8.32
CA ALA A 49 -13.41 3.10 -8.70
C ALA A 49 -13.36 2.88 -10.22
N PRO A 50 -12.19 2.91 -10.85
CA PRO A 50 -12.04 2.49 -12.23
C PRO A 50 -12.69 1.12 -12.42
N GLY A 51 -13.63 0.98 -13.38
CA GLY A 51 -14.38 -0.26 -13.61
C GLY A 51 -15.81 -0.27 -13.06
N LYS A 52 -16.38 0.88 -12.66
CA LYS A 52 -17.75 1.04 -12.15
C LYS A 52 -18.06 0.33 -10.82
N HIS A 53 -17.05 -0.02 -10.04
CA HIS A 53 -17.23 -0.58 -8.70
C HIS A 53 -17.35 0.54 -7.67
N ARG A 54 -18.25 0.38 -6.72
CA ARG A 54 -18.41 1.28 -5.57
C ARG A 54 -17.63 0.75 -4.39
N LEU A 55 -16.93 1.64 -3.69
CA LEU A 55 -16.13 1.26 -2.55
C LEU A 55 -16.98 1.15 -1.28
N VAL A 56 -16.64 0.18 -0.44
CA VAL A 56 -17.25 -0.06 0.86
C VAL A 56 -16.54 0.81 1.90
N PRO A 57 -17.25 1.71 2.59
CA PRO A 57 -16.62 2.62 3.55
C PRO A 57 -16.26 1.93 4.88
N CYS A 58 -16.87 0.79 5.17
CA CYS A 58 -16.65 0.04 6.40
C CYS A 58 -16.78 -1.46 6.16
N MET A 59 -15.87 -2.24 6.73
CA MET A 59 -15.91 -3.70 6.70
C MET A 59 -15.81 -4.25 8.12
N ALA A 60 -16.65 -5.22 8.45
CA ALA A 60 -16.62 -5.91 9.73
C ALA A 60 -16.19 -7.37 9.55
N PHE A 61 -15.29 -7.84 10.41
CA PHE A 61 -14.80 -9.22 10.41
C PHE A 61 -15.46 -10.02 11.52
N PHE A 62 -16.19 -11.07 11.16
CA PHE A 62 -16.82 -12.01 12.08
C PHE A 62 -16.19 -13.40 11.94
N GLY A 63 -16.15 -14.15 13.02
CA GLY A 63 -15.64 -15.52 13.03
C GLY A 63 -15.29 -16.00 14.42
N ALA A 64 -15.02 -17.30 14.57
CA ALA A 64 -14.62 -17.93 15.81
C ALA A 64 -13.31 -17.32 16.39
N ASN A 65 -13.04 -17.56 17.66
CA ASN A 65 -11.75 -17.23 18.25
C ASN A 65 -10.64 -17.97 17.49
N ALA A 66 -9.46 -17.34 17.39
CA ALA A 66 -8.30 -17.84 16.64
C ALA A 66 -8.49 -17.97 15.11
N SER A 67 -9.57 -17.46 14.51
CA SER A 67 -9.80 -17.49 13.05
C SER A 67 -8.92 -16.52 12.23
N GLY A 68 -8.00 -15.79 12.85
CA GLY A 68 -7.07 -14.89 12.15
C GLY A 68 -7.54 -13.44 12.00
N LYS A 69 -8.71 -13.04 12.52
CA LYS A 69 -9.23 -11.65 12.42
C LYS A 69 -8.22 -10.60 12.87
N THR A 70 -7.60 -10.82 14.01
CA THR A 70 -6.57 -9.91 14.56
C THR A 70 -5.34 -9.83 13.67
N ASN A 71 -5.02 -10.89 12.92
CA ASN A 71 -3.86 -10.90 12.03
C ASN A 71 -4.05 -10.01 10.81
N ILE A 72 -5.29 -9.81 10.37
CA ILE A 72 -5.63 -8.81 9.33
C ILE A 72 -5.29 -7.39 9.84
N LEU A 73 -5.76 -7.04 11.05
CA LEU A 73 -5.47 -5.72 11.64
C LEU A 73 -3.95 -5.52 11.88
N LYS A 74 -3.26 -6.59 12.29
CA LYS A 74 -1.80 -6.56 12.45
C LYS A 74 -1.08 -6.34 11.12
N ALA A 75 -1.58 -6.89 10.00
CA ALA A 75 -1.02 -6.63 8.68
C ALA A 75 -1.15 -5.15 8.28
N PHE A 76 -2.30 -4.51 8.53
CA PHE A 76 -2.46 -3.07 8.32
C PHE A 76 -1.50 -2.26 9.20
N ASN A 77 -1.39 -2.59 10.48
CA ASN A 77 -0.48 -1.89 11.39
C ASN A 77 0.99 -2.06 10.98
N SER A 78 1.37 -3.27 10.52
CA SER A 78 2.72 -3.56 10.04
C SER A 78 3.03 -2.72 8.78
N LEU A 79 2.15 -2.75 7.78
CA LEU A 79 2.31 -1.94 6.58
C LEU A 79 2.38 -0.43 6.92
N GLY A 80 1.47 0.05 7.77
CA GLY A 80 1.45 1.45 8.19
C GLY A 80 2.72 1.87 8.96
N GLY A 81 3.29 0.98 9.79
CA GLY A 81 4.57 1.22 10.48
C GLY A 81 5.71 1.37 9.48
N LEU A 82 5.81 0.43 8.54
CA LEU A 82 6.84 0.46 7.48
C LEU A 82 6.74 1.72 6.63
N VAL A 83 5.54 2.07 6.15
CA VAL A 83 5.34 3.28 5.32
C VAL A 83 5.64 4.57 6.08
N ARG A 84 5.47 4.61 7.41
CA ARG A 84 5.91 5.74 8.24
C ARG A 84 7.42 5.77 8.50
N GLY A 85 8.17 4.80 7.99
CA GLY A 85 9.63 4.79 8.02
C GLY A 85 10.26 3.93 9.11
N ASP A 86 9.50 3.02 9.74
CA ASP A 86 10.09 2.02 10.62
C ASP A 86 11.07 1.16 9.83
N SER A 87 12.29 1.06 10.31
CA SER A 87 13.36 0.28 9.68
C SER A 87 13.56 -1.10 10.33
N ASN A 88 12.81 -1.40 11.39
CA ASN A 88 12.91 -2.69 12.07
C ASN A 88 12.07 -3.75 11.33
N LEU A 89 12.54 -4.19 10.17
CA LEU A 89 11.87 -5.22 9.37
C LEU A 89 11.63 -6.51 10.16
N GLN A 90 12.54 -6.87 11.06
CA GLN A 90 12.41 -8.05 11.94
C GLN A 90 11.11 -7.99 12.78
N ALA A 91 10.73 -6.81 13.26
CA ALA A 91 9.50 -6.66 14.06
C ALA A 91 8.22 -6.77 13.21
N HIS A 92 8.33 -6.51 11.92
CA HIS A 92 7.21 -6.58 10.97
C HIS A 92 7.16 -7.91 10.20
N PHE A 93 8.25 -8.68 10.18
CA PHE A 93 8.34 -9.96 9.50
C PHE A 93 7.94 -11.10 10.43
N ASP A 94 6.72 -11.58 10.29
CA ASP A 94 6.16 -12.71 11.04
C ASP A 94 5.53 -13.69 10.04
N PRO A 95 6.37 -14.51 9.36
CA PRO A 95 5.91 -15.35 8.26
C PRO A 95 5.02 -16.50 8.75
N ASN A 96 4.21 -17.05 7.86
CA ASN A 96 3.38 -18.20 8.16
C ASN A 96 4.25 -19.44 8.38
N MET A 97 4.25 -20.00 9.58
CA MET A 97 5.09 -21.14 9.96
C MET A 97 4.82 -22.43 9.17
N LEU A 98 3.62 -22.58 8.62
CA LEU A 98 3.24 -23.73 7.78
C LEU A 98 3.48 -23.48 6.30
N ASN A 99 3.94 -22.28 5.96
CA ASN A 99 4.19 -21.90 4.58
C ASN A 99 5.50 -22.52 4.07
N ARG A 100 5.41 -23.17 2.91
CA ARG A 100 6.56 -23.66 2.15
C ARG A 100 6.63 -23.08 0.72
N LYS A 101 5.76 -22.11 0.44
CA LYS A 101 5.59 -21.55 -0.91
C LYS A 101 6.24 -20.18 -1.07
N PHE A 102 6.25 -19.38 -0.01
CA PHE A 102 6.74 -18.01 -0.04
C PHE A 102 7.82 -17.80 1.00
N GLU A 103 8.94 -17.22 0.62
CA GLU A 103 10.01 -16.85 1.55
C GLU A 103 9.76 -15.49 2.18
N ASP A 104 9.17 -14.57 1.41
CA ASP A 104 8.96 -13.17 1.77
C ASP A 104 7.51 -12.89 2.11
N THR A 105 7.27 -11.86 2.94
CA THR A 105 5.94 -11.29 3.15
C THR A 105 5.63 -10.32 2.03
N THR A 106 4.40 -10.38 1.49
CA THR A 106 3.92 -9.42 0.50
C THR A 106 2.71 -8.68 1.04
N PHE A 107 2.75 -7.37 0.98
CA PHE A 107 1.60 -6.49 1.13
C PHE A 107 1.37 -5.73 -0.19
N GLU A 108 0.12 -5.75 -0.68
CA GLU A 108 -0.28 -4.97 -1.86
C GLU A 108 -1.59 -4.28 -1.54
N LEU A 109 -1.55 -2.96 -1.49
CA LEU A 109 -2.68 -2.12 -1.16
C LEU A 109 -3.15 -1.37 -2.41
N THR A 110 -4.43 -1.54 -2.76
CA THR A 110 -5.08 -0.73 -3.79
C THR A 110 -5.99 0.29 -3.12
N PHE A 111 -5.85 1.55 -3.48
CA PHE A 111 -6.68 2.63 -2.98
C PHE A 111 -7.02 3.63 -4.08
N VAL A 112 -8.11 4.36 -3.87
CA VAL A 112 -8.59 5.39 -4.80
C VAL A 112 -8.54 6.73 -4.09
N ASN A 113 -7.98 7.73 -4.74
CA ASN A 113 -8.02 9.11 -4.31
C ASN A 113 -8.54 9.99 -5.46
N GLY A 114 -9.66 10.64 -5.23
CA GLY A 114 -10.35 11.39 -6.27
C GLY A 114 -10.78 10.49 -7.43
N LYS A 115 -10.18 10.65 -8.60
CA LYS A 115 -10.44 9.83 -9.79
C LYS A 115 -9.33 8.85 -10.12
N SER A 116 -8.23 8.86 -9.38
CA SER A 116 -7.06 8.03 -9.63
C SER A 116 -7.04 6.81 -8.73
N SER A 117 -6.63 5.69 -9.29
CA SER A 117 -6.38 4.44 -8.60
C SER A 117 -4.88 4.25 -8.38
N PHE A 118 -4.51 3.88 -7.17
CA PHE A 118 -3.13 3.63 -6.79
C PHE A 118 -2.97 2.18 -6.34
N ILE A 119 -1.84 1.57 -6.69
CA ILE A 119 -1.42 0.27 -6.19
C ILE A 119 -0.04 0.45 -5.57
N TYR A 120 0.04 0.22 -4.26
CA TYR A 120 1.30 0.18 -3.52
C TYR A 120 1.62 -1.26 -3.16
N ARG A 121 2.79 -1.74 -3.54
CA ARG A 121 3.26 -3.10 -3.29
C ARG A 121 4.58 -3.08 -2.55
N LEU A 122 4.69 -3.93 -1.53
CA LEU A 122 5.88 -4.13 -0.72
C LEU A 122 6.15 -5.62 -0.54
N VAL A 123 7.35 -6.08 -0.88
CA VAL A 123 7.83 -7.45 -0.66
C VAL A 123 9.07 -7.39 0.21
N PHE A 124 9.05 -8.04 1.35
CA PHE A 124 10.14 -7.93 2.33
C PHE A 124 10.28 -9.21 3.17
N ASN A 125 11.45 -9.35 3.78
CA ASN A 125 11.74 -10.33 4.83
C ASN A 125 12.37 -9.66 6.06
N ALA A 126 12.89 -10.46 6.99
CA ALA A 126 13.53 -9.93 8.20
C ALA A 126 14.77 -9.07 7.90
N SER A 127 15.40 -9.27 6.75
CA SER A 127 16.69 -8.69 6.41
C SER A 127 16.59 -7.48 5.48
N GLU A 128 15.63 -7.47 4.55
CA GLU A 128 15.57 -6.47 3.50
C GLU A 128 14.18 -6.33 2.87
N ILE A 129 13.95 -5.20 2.22
CA ILE A 129 12.87 -4.98 1.27
C ILE A 129 13.41 -5.37 -0.11
N LYS A 130 12.80 -6.42 -0.71
CA LYS A 130 13.20 -6.93 -2.04
C LYS A 130 12.53 -6.19 -3.18
N GLU A 131 11.29 -5.77 -2.95
CA GLU A 131 10.50 -5.05 -3.95
C GLU A 131 9.65 -3.99 -3.27
N GLU A 132 9.66 -2.80 -3.83
CA GLU A 132 8.75 -1.72 -3.47
C GLU A 132 8.30 -1.02 -4.75
N SER A 133 7.00 -0.84 -4.93
CA SER A 133 6.47 -0.14 -6.09
C SER A 133 5.20 0.62 -5.79
N LEU A 134 5.00 1.70 -6.53
CA LEU A 134 3.78 2.47 -6.59
C LEU A 134 3.38 2.66 -8.04
N SER A 135 2.13 2.34 -8.37
CA SER A 135 1.53 2.62 -9.65
C SER A 135 0.32 3.54 -9.47
N LYS A 136 0.05 4.38 -10.46
CA LYS A 136 -1.12 5.26 -10.55
C LYS A 136 -1.81 5.03 -11.89
N ASP A 137 -3.09 4.70 -11.86
CA ASP A 137 -3.93 4.47 -13.05
C ASP A 137 -3.32 3.43 -14.03
N GLY A 138 -2.60 2.43 -13.47
CA GLY A 138 -1.92 1.38 -14.22
C GLY A 138 -0.50 1.72 -14.69
N GLU A 139 -0.04 2.96 -14.51
CA GLU A 139 1.32 3.39 -14.86
C GLU A 139 2.22 3.36 -13.62
N VAL A 140 3.44 2.87 -13.79
CA VAL A 140 4.42 2.83 -12.71
C VAL A 140 4.87 4.26 -12.38
N VAL A 141 4.69 4.69 -11.13
CA VAL A 141 5.24 5.94 -10.60
C VAL A 141 6.69 5.73 -10.19
N PHE A 142 6.94 4.70 -9.38
CA PHE A 142 8.27 4.18 -9.10
C PHE A 142 8.22 2.67 -8.86
N GLY A 143 9.33 2.00 -9.13
CA GLY A 143 9.57 0.61 -8.77
C GLY A 143 11.02 0.44 -8.35
N ILE A 144 11.24 -0.30 -7.27
CA ILE A 144 12.57 -0.66 -6.77
C ILE A 144 12.58 -2.17 -6.62
N HIS A 145 13.49 -2.83 -7.32
CA HIS A 145 13.68 -4.27 -7.23
C HIS A 145 15.15 -4.55 -6.93
N GLN A 146 15.43 -5.16 -5.77
CA GLN A 146 16.80 -5.43 -5.32
C GLN A 146 17.73 -4.22 -5.51
N MET A 147 17.32 -3.06 -4.98
CA MET A 147 18.03 -1.78 -5.07
C MET A 147 18.14 -1.16 -6.49
N ASN A 148 17.53 -1.75 -7.51
CA ASN A 148 17.49 -1.19 -8.85
C ASN A 148 16.20 -0.38 -9.05
N PRO A 149 16.28 0.97 -9.04
CA PRO A 149 15.10 1.80 -9.15
C PRO A 149 14.71 2.08 -10.60
N VAL A 150 13.40 2.17 -10.83
CA VAL A 150 12.78 2.70 -12.04
C VAL A 150 11.82 3.81 -11.61
N PHE A 151 11.89 4.96 -12.25
CA PHE A 151 11.04 6.11 -11.97
C PHE A 151 10.29 6.55 -13.22
N SER A 152 9.02 6.93 -13.07
CA SER A 152 8.30 7.58 -14.16
C SER A 152 8.84 8.99 -14.41
N PRO A 153 8.75 9.49 -15.66
CA PRO A 153 9.11 10.88 -15.96
C PRO A 153 8.31 11.89 -15.13
N GLY A 154 7.07 11.57 -14.76
CA GLY A 154 6.20 12.43 -13.94
C GLY A 154 6.66 12.59 -12.49
N LEU A 155 7.49 11.68 -11.97
CA LEU A 155 8.10 11.80 -10.65
C LEU A 155 9.32 12.73 -10.68
N LEU A 156 9.98 12.85 -11.83
CA LEU A 156 11.16 13.68 -11.99
C LEU A 156 10.78 15.16 -12.10
N SER A 157 11.49 16.00 -11.40
CA SER A 157 11.30 17.44 -11.38
C SER A 157 12.63 18.15 -11.12
N ALA A 158 12.66 19.48 -11.18
CA ALA A 158 13.83 20.26 -10.80
C ALA A 158 14.27 20.00 -9.34
N ALA A 159 13.33 19.62 -8.45
CA ALA A 159 13.61 19.30 -7.05
C ALA A 159 14.00 17.82 -6.87
N TYR A 160 13.57 16.94 -7.77
CA TYR A 160 13.78 15.49 -7.70
C TYR A 160 14.36 14.97 -9.00
N THR A 161 15.69 15.08 -9.10
CA THR A 161 16.45 14.50 -10.22
C THR A 161 16.62 13.00 -10.02
N LEU A 162 16.90 12.25 -11.09
CA LEU A 162 17.19 10.82 -11.03
C LEU A 162 18.31 10.50 -10.03
N GLU A 163 19.37 11.30 -10.05
CA GLU A 163 20.53 11.17 -9.15
C GLU A 163 20.09 11.31 -7.68
N LYS A 164 19.36 12.38 -7.35
CA LYS A 164 18.88 12.63 -5.99
C LYS A 164 17.96 11.53 -5.48
N LEU A 165 17.04 11.04 -6.31
CA LEU A 165 16.14 9.93 -5.92
C LEU A 165 16.92 8.63 -5.70
N THR A 166 17.92 8.37 -6.54
CA THR A 166 18.80 7.21 -6.37
C THR A 166 19.64 7.32 -5.10
N ASP A 167 20.13 8.51 -4.78
CA ASP A 167 20.87 8.76 -3.54
C ASP A 167 20.00 8.58 -2.29
N ILE A 168 18.74 9.02 -2.31
CA ILE A 168 17.78 8.75 -1.21
C ILE A 168 17.68 7.25 -0.96
N ILE A 169 17.55 6.43 -2.01
CA ILE A 169 17.47 4.97 -1.85
C ILE A 169 18.75 4.44 -1.23
N ARG A 170 19.90 4.86 -1.75
CA ARG A 170 21.21 4.36 -1.32
C ARG A 170 21.57 4.79 0.10
N VAL A 171 21.29 6.04 0.46
CA VAL A 171 21.78 6.64 1.73
C VAL A 171 20.74 6.55 2.85
N GLU A 172 19.46 6.84 2.52
CA GLU A 172 18.43 6.94 3.55
C GLU A 172 17.60 5.66 3.70
N CYS A 173 17.46 4.87 2.64
CA CYS A 173 16.64 3.66 2.66
C CYS A 173 17.45 2.39 2.86
N SER A 174 18.77 2.38 2.65
CA SER A 174 19.59 1.17 2.76
C SER A 174 20.48 1.13 4.01
N ASP A 175 21.04 -0.05 4.28
CA ASP A 175 22.09 -0.26 5.27
C ASP A 175 23.50 -0.18 4.63
N GLY A 176 24.53 -0.35 5.46
CA GLY A 176 25.93 -0.34 5.00
C GLY A 176 26.29 -1.51 4.06
N GLU A 177 25.43 -2.52 3.92
CA GLU A 177 25.60 -3.65 3.02
C GLU A 177 24.80 -3.48 1.71
N GLY A 178 24.15 -2.34 1.51
CA GLY A 178 23.39 -2.01 0.30
C GLY A 178 22.03 -2.74 0.21
N ARG A 179 21.47 -3.15 1.35
CA ARG A 179 20.14 -3.77 1.42
C ARG A 179 19.12 -2.70 1.79
N GLN A 180 17.98 -2.65 1.10
CA GLN A 180 16.90 -1.72 1.46
C GLN A 180 16.27 -2.12 2.79
N LYS A 181 16.30 -1.20 3.77
CA LYS A 181 15.76 -1.38 5.13
C LYS A 181 14.52 -0.55 5.41
N ARG A 182 14.33 0.52 4.66
CA ARG A 182 13.19 1.43 4.81
C ARG A 182 12.49 1.59 3.47
N PRO A 183 11.16 1.67 3.47
CA PRO A 183 10.43 2.01 2.26
C PRO A 183 10.86 3.38 1.71
N PHE A 184 11.11 3.43 0.42
CA PHE A 184 11.39 4.68 -0.30
C PHE A 184 10.24 5.67 -0.18
N LEU A 185 9.00 5.16 -0.20
CA LEU A 185 7.80 5.96 -0.01
C LEU A 185 7.84 6.76 1.29
N SER A 186 8.40 6.21 2.38
CA SER A 186 8.54 6.91 3.66
C SER A 186 9.42 8.14 3.59
N ARG A 187 10.30 8.22 2.59
CA ARG A 187 11.25 9.33 2.41
C ARG A 187 10.77 10.38 1.43
N ILE A 188 10.08 9.99 0.39
CA ILE A 188 9.56 10.93 -0.60
C ILE A 188 8.16 11.43 -0.25
N GLY A 189 7.34 10.62 0.43
CA GLY A 189 5.94 10.94 0.73
C GLY A 189 5.75 12.31 1.38
N PRO A 190 6.46 12.67 2.48
CA PRO A 190 6.30 13.97 3.13
C PRO A 190 6.78 15.17 2.30
N SER A 191 7.64 14.95 1.32
CA SER A 191 8.31 16.02 0.55
C SER A 191 7.73 16.20 -0.85
N TYR A 192 6.96 15.24 -1.35
CA TYR A 192 6.40 15.27 -2.70
C TYR A 192 4.93 15.72 -2.66
N SER A 193 4.70 17.03 -2.87
CA SER A 193 3.40 17.68 -2.66
C SER A 193 2.23 17.11 -3.49
N GLY A 194 2.51 16.51 -4.64
CA GLY A 194 1.49 15.87 -5.49
C GLY A 194 1.12 14.46 -5.08
N LEU A 195 2.06 13.72 -4.45
CA LEU A 195 1.87 12.35 -3.98
C LEU A 195 1.62 12.29 -2.46
N SER A 196 2.22 13.19 -1.68
CA SER A 196 2.11 13.17 -0.23
C SER A 196 0.71 13.49 0.27
N ALA A 197 -0.01 14.41 -0.39
CA ALA A 197 -1.40 14.70 -0.05
C ALA A 197 -2.30 13.48 -0.28
N ASP A 198 -2.04 12.74 -1.36
CA ASP A 198 -2.80 11.56 -1.75
C ASP A 198 -2.48 10.35 -0.85
N LEU A 199 -1.23 10.20 -0.44
CA LEU A 199 -0.76 9.07 0.36
C LEU A 199 -0.93 9.26 1.86
N ASN A 200 -0.74 10.47 2.39
CA ASN A 200 -1.02 10.77 3.80
C ASN A 200 -2.51 10.64 4.15
N ALA A 201 -3.40 10.72 3.18
CA ALA A 201 -4.82 10.48 3.38
C ALA A 201 -5.19 8.98 3.35
N ALA A 202 -4.30 8.09 2.88
CA ALA A 202 -4.53 6.65 2.80
C ALA A 202 -3.98 5.89 4.02
N PHE A 203 -3.08 6.51 4.81
CA PHE A 203 -2.45 5.97 6.00
C PHE A 203 -2.58 6.91 7.20
#